data_9316f24484258b16f00f83bf620e4626
#
_entry.id   9316f24484258b16f00f83bf620e4626
#
_cell.length_a   1.000
_cell.length_b   1.000
_cell.length_c   1.000
_cell.angle_alpha   90.00
_cell.angle_beta   90.00
_cell.angle_gamma   90.00
#
_symmetry.space_group_name_H-M   'P 1'
#
loop_
_entity.id
_entity.type
_entity.pdbx_description
1 polymer ?
#
loop_
_entity_poly.entity_id
_entity_poly.type
_entity_poly.pdbx_seq_one_letter_code
_entity_poly.pdbx_strand_id
1 'polypeptide(L)'
;MTVYFENNTYKYETEAVLKLFCPLESFEFEYDKPAPDEGDRIVVSVSDKLYILTCLHGKTCEKSLPLPEESEYEISLCRMLYKALSEITGVTPKWGCLTGIRPVKKVNALIEEGLSKEEIFEKLKEKYYISPEKFELSYRTAVTQKNALDTLDPKSYSLYVSIPFCPSRCSYCSFVSHSIQSKGAKELIPRYVDMLCREIEETGNILRDKNTFCDTVYIGGGTPTSLSAQEIEKIMQAIAKNIDISKIREYTVEAGRADTITEDKLIAIRDNGATRISVNPQTMIDSVLKAVGRKHTAAQVEKCFALARSLGFKNINMDTIAGLPTDTTEGFKETIDRLTALDPESITVHTLTVKRSADLFKSSDDLRKNYLTDNSISEMVDFAFAELTGKGYNPYYLYRQKNTVGNLENVGYAKKGYESLYNIYIMEEAQNIIACGAGGSTKLIDHSTGKITRHFNYKFPYEYISRYEKMTAYKPQLEEFLSQL
;
A
#
# COMPACT_ATOMS: atom_id res chain seq x y z
N MET A 1 15.45 -13.06 21.25
CA MET A 1 15.44 -12.14 22.41
C MET A 1 14.12 -12.30 23.16
N THR A 2 14.17 -12.31 24.50
CA THR A 2 12.96 -12.48 25.33
C THR A 2 12.51 -11.15 25.89
N VAL A 3 11.20 -10.90 25.86
CA VAL A 3 10.51 -9.73 26.44
C VAL A 3 9.67 -10.19 27.61
N TYR A 4 9.89 -9.63 28.78
CA TYR A 4 9.22 -9.94 30.03
C TYR A 4 8.19 -8.84 30.34
N PHE A 5 6.95 -9.23 30.54
CA PHE A 5 5.86 -8.33 30.94
C PHE A 5 5.49 -8.60 32.39
N GLU A 6 5.45 -7.54 33.18
CA GLU A 6 5.01 -7.57 34.58
C GLU A 6 3.77 -6.70 34.73
N ASN A 7 2.66 -7.29 35.17
CA ASN A 7 1.37 -6.64 35.35
C ASN A 7 0.82 -5.89 34.11
N ASN A 8 1.14 -6.37 32.90
CA ASN A 8 0.61 -5.78 31.68
C ASN A 8 0.58 -6.74 30.50
N THR A 9 -0.12 -6.36 29.42
CA THR A 9 -0.30 -7.15 28.20
C THR A 9 0.01 -6.35 26.91
N TYR A 10 0.86 -5.31 26.98
CA TYR A 10 1.21 -4.42 25.84
C TYR A 10 2.18 -5.06 24.84
N LYS A 11 1.97 -6.34 24.54
CA LYS A 11 2.81 -7.12 23.61
C LYS A 11 2.86 -6.51 22.21
N TYR A 12 1.70 -6.14 21.65
CA TYR A 12 1.60 -5.67 20.29
C TYR A 12 2.37 -4.36 20.08
N GLU A 13 2.21 -3.43 20.99
CA GLU A 13 2.83 -2.11 20.98
C GLU A 13 4.34 -2.22 21.17
N THR A 14 4.75 -3.04 22.14
CA THR A 14 6.17 -3.32 22.42
C THR A 14 6.84 -3.97 21.22
N GLU A 15 6.27 -5.03 20.67
CA GLU A 15 6.82 -5.71 19.49
C GLU A 15 6.92 -4.76 18.29
N ALA A 16 5.92 -3.89 18.09
CA ALA A 16 5.91 -2.94 17.00
C ALA A 16 7.07 -1.94 17.10
N VAL A 17 7.40 -1.44 18.29
CA VAL A 17 8.56 -0.57 18.51
C VAL A 17 9.87 -1.35 18.37
N LEU A 18 9.96 -2.55 18.95
CA LEU A 18 11.16 -3.39 18.85
C LEU A 18 11.54 -3.69 17.40
N LYS A 19 10.56 -3.95 16.53
CA LYS A 19 10.79 -4.20 15.11
C LYS A 19 11.36 -3.02 14.35
N LEU A 20 11.27 -1.80 14.87
CA LEU A 20 11.93 -0.64 14.27
C LEU A 20 13.45 -0.67 14.43
N PHE A 21 13.93 -1.26 15.54
CA PHE A 21 15.36 -1.30 15.90
C PHE A 21 15.98 -2.66 15.66
N CYS A 22 15.21 -3.71 15.83
CA CYS A 22 15.63 -5.10 15.72
C CYS A 22 14.73 -5.87 14.72
N PRO A 23 14.72 -5.48 13.43
CA PRO A 23 13.77 -6.03 12.45
C PRO A 23 13.98 -7.51 12.17
N LEU A 24 15.18 -8.04 12.46
CA LEU A 24 15.59 -9.42 12.23
C LEU A 24 15.28 -10.36 13.40
N GLU A 25 15.14 -9.78 14.60
CA GLU A 25 14.99 -10.56 15.82
C GLU A 25 13.62 -11.25 15.88
N SER A 26 13.64 -12.47 16.40
CA SER A 26 12.45 -13.17 16.88
C SER A 26 12.26 -12.85 18.35
N PHE A 27 11.06 -12.50 18.76
CA PHE A 27 10.74 -12.19 20.14
C PHE A 27 9.94 -13.31 20.76
N GLU A 28 10.39 -13.76 21.95
CA GLU A 28 9.64 -14.60 22.87
C GLU A 28 9.04 -13.71 23.96
N PHE A 29 7.84 -14.01 24.41
CA PHE A 29 7.11 -13.18 25.34
C PHE A 29 6.76 -13.98 26.59
N GLU A 30 7.22 -13.51 27.74
CA GLU A 30 6.96 -14.11 29.05
C GLU A 30 6.18 -13.13 29.93
N TYR A 31 5.23 -13.64 30.68
CA TYR A 31 4.34 -12.86 31.53
C TYR A 31 4.51 -13.26 32.98
N ASP A 32 4.69 -12.26 33.84
CA ASP A 32 4.81 -12.41 35.30
C ASP A 32 5.85 -13.44 35.75
N LYS A 33 6.92 -13.57 34.93
CA LYS A 33 8.08 -14.38 35.27
C LYS A 33 9.29 -13.48 35.51
N PRO A 34 10.18 -13.85 36.47
CA PRO A 34 11.39 -13.07 36.69
C PRO A 34 12.30 -13.11 35.45
N ALA A 35 12.79 -11.94 35.06
CA ALA A 35 13.80 -11.84 34.02
C ALA A 35 15.16 -12.30 34.56
N PRO A 36 15.98 -13.02 33.79
CA PRO A 36 17.35 -13.36 34.18
C PRO A 36 18.21 -12.10 34.32
N ASP A 37 19.28 -12.18 35.10
CA ASP A 37 20.21 -11.04 35.29
C ASP A 37 21.11 -10.79 34.10
N GLU A 38 21.34 -11.78 33.24
CA GLU A 38 22.25 -11.74 32.10
C GLU A 38 21.54 -11.98 30.75
N GLY A 39 22.19 -11.53 29.68
CA GLY A 39 21.74 -11.73 28.29
C GLY A 39 20.85 -10.61 27.75
N ASP A 40 20.62 -10.65 26.44
CA ASP A 40 19.76 -9.69 25.74
C ASP A 40 18.30 -9.91 26.12
N ARG A 41 17.71 -8.91 26.77
CA ARG A 41 16.33 -8.95 27.28
C ARG A 41 15.70 -7.58 27.39
N ILE A 42 14.40 -7.57 27.45
CA ILE A 42 13.59 -6.38 27.72
C ILE A 42 12.59 -6.70 28.81
N VAL A 43 12.45 -5.83 29.80
CA VAL A 43 11.44 -5.90 30.82
C VAL A 43 10.51 -4.70 30.67
N VAL A 44 9.22 -4.93 30.64
CA VAL A 44 8.17 -3.91 30.59
C VAL A 44 7.27 -4.13 31.79
N SER A 45 7.27 -3.21 32.73
CA SER A 45 6.53 -3.32 33.99
C SER A 45 5.58 -2.13 34.18
N VAL A 46 4.39 -2.45 34.67
CA VAL A 46 3.37 -1.48 35.11
C VAL A 46 2.99 -1.82 36.53
N SER A 47 3.49 -1.02 37.52
CA SER A 47 3.22 -1.23 38.94
C SER A 47 2.88 0.09 39.63
N ASP A 48 3.72 0.58 40.52
CA ASP A 48 3.67 1.93 41.09
C ASP A 48 4.18 3.02 40.13
N LYS A 49 4.81 2.58 39.02
CA LYS A 49 5.34 3.38 37.92
C LYS A 49 5.35 2.57 36.64
N LEU A 50 5.47 3.25 35.50
CA LEU A 50 5.88 2.62 34.26
C LEU A 50 7.39 2.41 34.29
N TYR A 51 7.86 1.20 33.99
CA TYR A 51 9.29 0.87 34.00
C TYR A 51 9.68 0.04 32.78
N ILE A 52 10.81 0.36 32.19
CA ILE A 52 11.42 -0.40 31.10
C ILE A 52 12.91 -0.59 31.41
N LEU A 53 13.36 -1.85 31.34
CA LEU A 53 14.76 -2.24 31.29
C LEU A 53 15.03 -2.80 29.90
N THR A 54 16.03 -2.27 29.22
CA THR A 54 16.49 -2.77 27.92
C THR A 54 17.96 -3.18 28.03
N CYS A 55 18.25 -4.45 27.85
CA CYS A 55 19.62 -5.00 27.79
C CYS A 55 19.85 -5.56 26.39
N LEU A 56 20.75 -4.96 25.61
CA LEU A 56 21.06 -5.35 24.24
C LEU A 56 22.57 -5.21 23.98
N HIS A 57 23.19 -6.25 23.43
CA HIS A 57 24.61 -6.23 23.02
C HIS A 57 25.56 -5.76 24.14
N GLY A 58 25.27 -6.17 25.38
CA GLY A 58 26.05 -5.81 26.56
C GLY A 58 25.84 -4.37 27.07
N LYS A 59 24.92 -3.62 26.47
CA LYS A 59 24.52 -2.28 26.97
C LYS A 59 23.18 -2.37 27.67
N THR A 60 23.02 -1.56 28.72
CA THR A 60 21.78 -1.51 29.53
C THR A 60 21.27 -0.08 29.59
N CYS A 61 19.98 0.07 29.43
CA CYS A 61 19.26 1.34 29.62
C CYS A 61 17.98 1.12 30.38
N GLU A 62 17.80 1.88 31.45
CA GLU A 62 16.60 1.88 32.29
C GLU A 62 15.83 3.18 32.08
N LYS A 63 14.52 3.09 31.98
CA LYS A 63 13.62 4.24 31.96
C LYS A 63 12.48 4.00 32.93
N SER A 64 12.09 5.02 33.66
CA SER A 64 10.89 4.97 34.50
C SER A 64 10.14 6.29 34.44
N LEU A 65 8.82 6.21 34.60
CA LEU A 65 7.91 7.34 34.60
C LEU A 65 6.84 7.10 35.67
N PRO A 66 6.45 8.09 36.48
CA PRO A 66 5.26 8.00 37.32
C PRO A 66 4.05 7.59 36.46
N LEU A 67 3.09 6.87 37.04
CA LEU A 67 1.90 6.45 36.31
C LEU A 67 1.17 7.68 35.74
N PRO A 68 1.03 7.80 34.41
CA PRO A 68 0.12 8.77 33.81
C PRO A 68 -1.34 8.30 33.95
N GLU A 69 -2.26 8.92 33.23
CA GLU A 69 -3.60 8.33 33.07
C GLU A 69 -3.51 6.99 32.33
N GLU A 70 -4.37 6.03 32.63
CA GLU A 70 -4.34 4.68 32.06
C GLU A 70 -4.41 4.69 30.52
N SER A 71 -5.16 5.63 29.96
CA SER A 71 -5.26 5.87 28.52
C SER A 71 -3.93 6.24 27.85
N GLU A 72 -2.93 6.70 28.61
CA GLU A 72 -1.60 7.09 28.13
C GLU A 72 -0.51 6.03 28.38
N TYR A 73 -0.84 4.88 29.00
CA TYR A 73 0.16 3.84 29.31
C TYR A 73 0.82 3.32 28.03
N GLU A 74 0.03 2.94 27.04
CA GLU A 74 0.54 2.42 25.75
C GLU A 74 1.57 3.34 25.11
N ILE A 75 1.19 4.61 24.92
CA ILE A 75 2.06 5.57 24.24
C ILE A 75 3.29 5.92 25.09
N SER A 76 3.13 5.98 26.40
CA SER A 76 4.24 6.25 27.33
C SER A 76 5.27 5.13 27.32
N LEU A 77 4.83 3.87 27.31
CA LEU A 77 5.70 2.70 27.17
C LEU A 77 6.42 2.71 25.80
N CYS A 78 5.70 2.99 24.70
CA CYS A 78 6.30 3.11 23.38
C CYS A 78 7.39 4.20 23.32
N ARG A 79 7.15 5.36 23.95
CA ARG A 79 8.11 6.47 24.03
C ARG A 79 9.34 6.11 24.84
N MET A 80 9.15 5.47 26.00
CA MET A 80 10.25 5.01 26.87
C MET A 80 11.13 3.99 26.15
N LEU A 81 10.47 2.98 25.51
CA LEU A 81 11.17 1.95 24.76
C LEU A 81 11.94 2.52 23.56
N TYR A 82 11.31 3.42 22.80
CA TYR A 82 11.97 4.12 21.69
C TYR A 82 13.23 4.85 22.16
N LYS A 83 13.15 5.62 23.26
CA LYS A 83 14.31 6.33 23.82
C LYS A 83 15.41 5.38 24.28
N ALA A 84 15.06 4.32 25.02
CA ALA A 84 16.04 3.34 25.50
C ALA A 84 16.75 2.64 24.33
N LEU A 85 16.00 2.23 23.31
CA LEU A 85 16.57 1.59 22.12
C LEU A 85 17.42 2.56 21.29
N SER A 86 16.98 3.82 21.12
CA SER A 86 17.80 4.84 20.43
C SER A 86 19.12 5.09 21.13
N GLU A 87 19.14 5.16 22.46
CA GLU A 87 20.37 5.34 23.25
C GLU A 87 21.34 4.14 23.11
N ILE A 88 20.81 2.92 23.12
CA ILE A 88 21.63 1.69 23.01
C ILE A 88 22.17 1.48 21.59
N THR A 89 21.30 1.66 20.57
CA THR A 89 21.62 1.31 19.18
C THR A 89 22.24 2.46 18.38
N GLY A 90 22.03 3.71 18.82
CA GLY A 90 22.39 4.91 18.05
C GLY A 90 21.47 5.18 16.86
N VAL A 91 20.41 4.38 16.65
CA VAL A 91 19.45 4.53 15.55
C VAL A 91 18.27 5.38 16.00
N THR A 92 17.84 6.31 15.16
CA THR A 92 16.66 7.17 15.39
C THR A 92 15.68 7.07 14.24
N PRO A 93 14.75 6.09 14.24
CA PRO A 93 13.74 5.95 13.21
C PRO A 93 12.96 7.27 13.01
N LYS A 94 12.88 7.76 11.76
CA LYS A 94 12.31 9.10 11.46
C LYS A 94 10.79 9.21 11.73
N TRP A 95 10.08 8.10 11.73
CA TRP A 95 8.68 8.05 12.16
C TRP A 95 8.51 8.01 13.69
N GLY A 96 9.61 8.04 14.43
CA GLY A 96 9.59 7.89 15.88
C GLY A 96 8.96 6.58 16.32
N CYS A 97 8.21 6.60 17.42
CA CYS A 97 7.45 5.46 17.91
C CYS A 97 6.03 5.37 17.29
N LEU A 98 5.73 6.14 16.24
CA LEU A 98 4.49 6.01 15.50
C LEU A 98 4.54 4.74 14.63
N THR A 99 3.92 3.65 15.05
CA THR A 99 3.95 2.33 14.40
C THR A 99 2.76 2.06 13.48
N GLY A 100 1.75 2.91 13.50
CA GLY A 100 0.53 2.76 12.67
C GLY A 100 0.80 2.83 11.17
N ILE A 101 -0.02 2.09 10.41
CA ILE A 101 0.12 2.00 8.94
C ILE A 101 -0.41 3.24 8.20
N ARG A 102 -1.22 4.09 8.84
CA ARG A 102 -1.86 5.29 8.26
C ARG A 102 -1.58 6.53 9.10
N PRO A 103 -0.36 7.07 9.05
CA PRO A 103 0.01 8.22 9.87
C PRO A 103 -0.79 9.48 9.53
N VAL A 104 -1.25 9.63 8.29
CA VAL A 104 -2.02 10.79 7.82
C VAL A 104 -3.35 10.95 8.58
N LYS A 105 -4.00 9.86 8.99
CA LYS A 105 -5.24 9.93 9.80
C LYS A 105 -5.07 10.72 11.10
N LYS A 106 -3.88 10.67 11.71
CA LYS A 106 -3.60 11.46 12.93
C LYS A 106 -3.46 12.95 12.62
N VAL A 107 -2.90 13.26 11.47
CA VAL A 107 -2.78 14.66 11.00
C VAL A 107 -4.16 15.20 10.63
N ASN A 108 -4.98 14.43 9.89
CA ASN A 108 -6.34 14.82 9.54
C ASN A 108 -7.18 15.13 10.78
N ALA A 109 -7.15 14.27 11.79
CA ALA A 109 -7.91 14.49 13.04
C ALA A 109 -7.52 15.81 13.72
N LEU A 110 -6.24 16.15 13.76
CA LEU A 110 -5.76 17.40 14.36
C LEU A 110 -6.08 18.64 13.50
N ILE A 111 -6.12 18.49 12.16
CA ILE A 111 -6.60 19.56 11.27
C ILE A 111 -8.12 19.79 11.50
N GLU A 112 -8.90 18.74 11.69
CA GLU A 112 -10.35 18.83 11.99
C GLU A 112 -10.62 19.47 13.36
N GLU A 113 -9.71 19.28 14.34
CA GLU A 113 -9.72 20.01 15.61
C GLU A 113 -9.40 21.50 15.47
N GLY A 114 -8.97 21.96 14.29
CA GLY A 114 -8.66 23.36 13.98
C GLY A 114 -7.25 23.81 14.37
N LEU A 115 -6.32 22.88 14.62
CA LEU A 115 -4.95 23.23 14.99
C LEU A 115 -4.17 23.75 13.77
N SER A 116 -3.26 24.70 14.00
CA SER A 116 -2.28 25.14 13.01
C SER A 116 -1.24 24.06 12.70
N LYS A 117 -0.54 24.22 11.58
CA LYS A 117 0.51 23.27 11.18
C LYS A 117 1.59 23.12 12.25
N GLU A 118 1.99 24.22 12.84
CA GLU A 118 3.01 24.30 13.88
C GLU A 118 2.56 23.56 15.15
N GLU A 119 1.33 23.78 15.60
CA GLU A 119 0.74 23.09 16.76
C GLU A 119 0.62 21.58 16.53
N ILE A 120 0.21 21.17 15.33
CA ILE A 120 0.14 19.75 14.95
C ILE A 120 1.53 19.11 15.00
N PHE A 121 2.54 19.82 14.46
CA PHE A 121 3.91 19.32 14.49
C PHE A 121 4.42 19.11 15.91
N GLU A 122 4.33 20.14 16.76
CA GLU A 122 4.82 20.02 18.15
C GLU A 122 4.08 18.92 18.92
N LYS A 123 2.76 18.79 18.73
CA LYS A 123 1.95 17.73 19.36
C LYS A 123 2.38 16.32 18.91
N LEU A 124 2.61 16.12 17.61
CA LEU A 124 3.04 14.82 17.08
C LEU A 124 4.51 14.52 17.40
N LYS A 125 5.38 15.51 17.37
CA LYS A 125 6.79 15.40 17.75
C LYS A 125 6.92 15.04 19.23
N GLU A 126 6.20 15.71 20.10
CA GLU A 126 6.17 15.41 21.53
C GLU A 126 5.63 13.99 21.78
N LYS A 127 4.50 13.65 21.16
CA LYS A 127 3.80 12.37 21.41
C LYS A 127 4.52 11.18 20.79
N TYR A 128 5.10 11.32 19.57
CA TYR A 128 5.61 10.19 18.79
C TYR A 128 7.07 10.28 18.38
N TYR A 129 7.75 11.40 18.61
CA TYR A 129 9.12 11.68 18.13
C TYR A 129 9.26 11.67 16.60
N ILE A 130 8.20 12.04 15.88
CA ILE A 130 8.23 12.14 14.43
C ILE A 130 9.23 13.20 13.97
N SER A 131 9.99 12.90 12.91
CA SER A 131 10.92 13.89 12.34
C SER A 131 10.20 14.99 11.56
N PRO A 132 10.81 16.17 11.37
CA PRO A 132 10.23 17.25 10.59
C PRO A 132 9.89 16.83 9.16
N GLU A 133 10.73 16.02 8.52
CA GLU A 133 10.53 15.56 7.13
C GLU A 133 9.32 14.63 7.01
N LYS A 134 9.14 13.68 7.95
CA LYS A 134 8.01 12.77 7.95
C LYS A 134 6.71 13.44 8.37
N PHE A 135 6.81 14.45 9.22
CA PHE A 135 5.67 15.33 9.49
C PHE A 135 5.27 16.12 8.23
N GLU A 136 6.22 16.77 7.56
CA GLU A 136 5.96 17.55 6.35
C GLU A 136 5.30 16.69 5.25
N LEU A 137 5.82 15.48 5.02
CA LEU A 137 5.23 14.52 4.11
C LEU A 137 3.78 14.20 4.49
N SER A 138 3.52 13.89 5.77
CA SER A 138 2.16 13.56 6.24
C SER A 138 1.21 14.74 6.13
N TYR A 139 1.67 15.94 6.49
CA TYR A 139 0.85 17.14 6.44
C TYR A 139 0.49 17.54 5.01
N ARG A 140 1.48 17.54 4.09
CA ARG A 140 1.19 17.78 2.66
C ARG A 140 0.21 16.75 2.10
N THR A 141 0.36 15.48 2.46
CA THR A 141 -0.58 14.42 2.04
C THR A 141 -1.99 14.73 2.54
N ALA A 142 -2.13 15.08 3.82
CA ALA A 142 -3.42 15.44 4.42
C ALA A 142 -4.11 16.61 3.69
N VAL A 143 -3.34 17.66 3.40
CA VAL A 143 -3.84 18.85 2.68
C VAL A 143 -4.23 18.51 1.24
N THR A 144 -3.41 17.69 0.54
CA THR A 144 -3.67 17.35 -0.87
C THR A 144 -4.92 16.49 -1.02
N GLN A 145 -5.11 15.50 -0.14
CA GLN A 145 -6.26 14.58 -0.23
C GLN A 145 -7.58 15.20 0.25
N LYS A 146 -7.52 16.30 0.99
CA LYS A 146 -8.69 16.93 1.62
C LYS A 146 -9.81 17.19 0.62
N ASN A 147 -9.51 17.79 -0.54
CA ASN A 147 -10.52 18.10 -1.54
C ASN A 147 -11.26 16.84 -2.06
N ALA A 148 -10.54 15.72 -2.25
CA ALA A 148 -11.14 14.46 -2.66
C ALA A 148 -12.07 13.90 -1.58
N LEU A 149 -11.67 14.02 -0.31
CA LEU A 149 -12.46 13.56 0.84
C LEU A 149 -13.69 14.46 1.08
N ASP A 150 -13.53 15.78 1.01
CA ASP A 150 -14.62 16.75 1.22
C ASP A 150 -15.70 16.65 0.12
N THR A 151 -15.33 16.21 -1.09
CA THR A 151 -16.25 16.05 -2.23
C THR A 151 -16.79 14.63 -2.40
N LEU A 152 -16.45 13.74 -1.48
CA LEU A 152 -16.92 12.35 -1.50
C LEU A 152 -18.42 12.31 -1.15
N ASP A 153 -19.22 11.74 -2.05
CA ASP A 153 -20.62 11.47 -1.76
C ASP A 153 -20.75 10.14 -0.98
N PRO A 154 -21.39 10.13 0.19
CA PRO A 154 -21.58 8.91 0.99
C PRO A 154 -22.31 7.77 0.26
N LYS A 155 -23.07 8.08 -0.79
CA LYS A 155 -23.79 7.12 -1.63
C LYS A 155 -22.94 6.55 -2.76
N SER A 156 -21.73 7.06 -2.93
CA SER A 156 -20.81 6.58 -3.96
C SER A 156 -20.04 5.35 -3.53
N TYR A 157 -19.63 4.54 -4.51
CA TYR A 157 -18.74 3.40 -4.32
C TYR A 157 -17.66 3.36 -5.40
N SER A 158 -16.59 2.66 -5.10
CA SER A 158 -15.55 2.28 -6.07
C SER A 158 -15.77 0.85 -6.54
N LEU A 159 -15.61 0.59 -7.85
CA LEU A 159 -15.55 -0.75 -8.41
C LEU A 159 -14.09 -1.14 -8.65
N TYR A 160 -13.64 -2.22 -8.00
CA TYR A 160 -12.34 -2.83 -8.26
C TYR A 160 -12.49 -4.10 -9.07
N VAL A 161 -11.76 -4.21 -10.19
CA VAL A 161 -11.78 -5.40 -11.05
C VAL A 161 -10.38 -6.01 -11.09
N SER A 162 -10.26 -7.21 -10.57
CA SER A 162 -8.98 -7.92 -10.43
C SER A 162 -8.67 -8.79 -11.62
N ILE A 163 -7.48 -8.64 -12.19
CA ILE A 163 -6.93 -9.51 -13.25
C ILE A 163 -5.72 -10.27 -12.70
N PRO A 164 -5.84 -11.55 -12.34
CA PRO A 164 -4.80 -12.30 -11.63
C PRO A 164 -3.73 -12.90 -12.55
N PHE A 165 -3.45 -12.27 -13.69
CA PHE A 165 -2.50 -12.77 -14.68
C PHE A 165 -1.30 -11.84 -14.84
N CYS A 166 -0.11 -12.43 -15.02
CA CYS A 166 1.13 -11.71 -15.33
C CYS A 166 1.92 -12.45 -16.42
N PRO A 167 2.74 -11.75 -17.23
CA PRO A 167 3.59 -12.42 -18.22
C PRO A 167 4.66 -13.30 -17.57
N SER A 168 5.17 -12.91 -16.41
CA SER A 168 6.08 -13.67 -15.54
C SER A 168 5.95 -13.15 -14.12
N ARG A 169 6.32 -13.96 -13.13
CA ARG A 169 6.35 -13.51 -11.73
C ARG A 169 7.67 -12.79 -11.44
N CYS A 170 7.58 -11.56 -10.95
CA CYS A 170 8.74 -10.84 -10.44
C CYS A 170 9.17 -11.43 -9.09
N SER A 171 10.48 -11.51 -8.83
CA SER A 171 11.03 -12.14 -7.62
C SER A 171 10.56 -11.51 -6.30
N TYR A 172 10.31 -10.20 -6.32
CA TYR A 172 9.84 -9.43 -5.15
C TYR A 172 8.32 -9.45 -4.97
N CYS A 173 7.55 -9.87 -5.99
CA CYS A 173 6.10 -9.69 -5.99
C CYS A 173 5.41 -10.65 -5.02
N SER A 174 4.55 -10.08 -4.17
CA SER A 174 3.75 -10.82 -3.20
C SER A 174 2.30 -11.04 -3.66
N PHE A 175 1.88 -10.41 -4.75
CA PHE A 175 0.56 -10.66 -5.31
C PHE A 175 0.45 -12.09 -5.86
N VAL A 176 -0.69 -12.70 -5.61
CA VAL A 176 -0.98 -14.01 -6.20
C VAL A 176 -1.37 -13.78 -7.65
N SER A 177 -0.43 -14.02 -8.56
CA SER A 177 -0.66 -13.93 -9.99
C SER A 177 -0.32 -15.24 -10.67
N HIS A 178 -1.06 -15.56 -11.72
CA HIS A 178 -0.85 -16.73 -12.54
C HIS A 178 -0.09 -16.34 -13.81
N SER A 179 1.03 -17.03 -14.08
CA SER A 179 1.81 -16.71 -15.28
C SER A 179 1.07 -17.17 -16.55
N ILE A 180 0.92 -16.27 -17.53
CA ILE A 180 0.35 -16.63 -18.85
C ILE A 180 1.22 -17.59 -19.64
N GLN A 181 2.47 -17.82 -19.22
CA GLN A 181 3.37 -18.82 -19.80
C GLN A 181 3.20 -20.22 -19.20
N SER A 182 2.40 -20.35 -18.12
CA SER A 182 2.16 -21.65 -17.49
C SER A 182 1.29 -22.55 -18.37
N LYS A 183 1.50 -23.86 -18.21
CA LYS A 183 0.67 -24.86 -18.90
C LYS A 183 -0.81 -24.67 -18.54
N GLY A 184 -1.69 -24.61 -19.53
CA GLY A 184 -3.13 -24.41 -19.36
C GLY A 184 -3.59 -22.95 -19.22
N ALA A 185 -2.67 -21.96 -19.17
CA ALA A 185 -3.06 -20.54 -19.06
C ALA A 185 -3.92 -20.08 -20.25
N LYS A 186 -3.62 -20.55 -21.46
CA LYS A 186 -4.39 -20.21 -22.68
C LYS A 186 -5.86 -20.65 -22.61
N GLU A 187 -6.16 -21.74 -21.90
CA GLU A 187 -7.52 -22.24 -21.71
C GLU A 187 -8.20 -21.60 -20.49
N LEU A 188 -7.40 -21.24 -19.51
CA LEU A 188 -7.88 -20.65 -18.24
C LEU A 188 -8.34 -19.20 -18.42
N ILE A 189 -7.61 -18.40 -19.21
CA ILE A 189 -7.89 -16.96 -19.38
C ILE A 189 -9.29 -16.71 -19.96
N PRO A 190 -9.71 -17.30 -21.09
CA PRO A 190 -11.05 -17.05 -21.62
C PRO A 190 -12.16 -17.42 -20.63
N ARG A 191 -12.02 -18.57 -19.96
CA ARG A 191 -12.98 -19.02 -18.92
C ARG A 191 -13.02 -18.07 -17.73
N TYR A 192 -11.87 -17.51 -17.35
CA TYR A 192 -11.79 -16.52 -16.29
C TYR A 192 -12.52 -15.24 -16.69
N VAL A 193 -12.28 -14.73 -17.90
CA VAL A 193 -12.93 -13.54 -18.44
C VAL A 193 -14.44 -13.72 -18.51
N ASP A 194 -14.93 -14.86 -18.97
CA ASP A 194 -16.37 -15.18 -19.00
C ASP A 194 -16.97 -15.14 -17.58
N MET A 195 -16.30 -15.76 -16.61
CA MET A 195 -16.76 -15.78 -15.23
C MET A 195 -16.71 -14.40 -14.57
N LEU A 196 -15.67 -13.60 -14.87
CA LEU A 196 -15.55 -12.22 -14.41
C LEU A 196 -16.68 -11.33 -14.96
N CYS A 197 -16.99 -11.45 -16.25
CA CYS A 197 -18.13 -10.76 -16.85
C CYS A 197 -19.47 -11.16 -16.19
N ARG A 198 -19.66 -12.45 -15.87
CA ARG A 198 -20.82 -12.92 -15.10
C ARG A 198 -20.87 -12.29 -13.71
N GLU A 199 -19.73 -12.23 -12.98
CA GLU A 199 -19.69 -11.60 -11.65
C GLU A 199 -20.04 -10.11 -11.72
N ILE A 200 -19.54 -9.40 -12.74
CA ILE A 200 -19.86 -7.98 -12.99
C ILE A 200 -21.36 -7.80 -13.25
N GLU A 201 -21.97 -8.67 -14.07
CA GLU A 201 -23.40 -8.65 -14.36
C GLU A 201 -24.24 -8.90 -13.09
N GLU A 202 -23.93 -9.93 -12.31
CA GLU A 202 -24.60 -10.23 -11.04
C GLU A 202 -24.45 -9.08 -10.02
N THR A 203 -23.27 -8.48 -9.96
CA THR A 203 -23.01 -7.32 -9.10
C THR A 203 -23.80 -6.11 -9.57
N GLY A 204 -23.83 -5.84 -10.87
CA GLY A 204 -24.64 -4.78 -11.46
C GLY A 204 -26.15 -4.93 -11.19
N ASN A 205 -26.67 -6.17 -11.21
CA ASN A 205 -28.05 -6.44 -10.85
C ASN A 205 -28.39 -6.08 -9.40
N ILE A 206 -27.45 -6.34 -8.47
CA ILE A 206 -27.60 -5.93 -7.06
C ILE A 206 -27.61 -4.41 -6.91
N LEU A 207 -26.77 -3.71 -7.68
CA LEU A 207 -26.60 -2.27 -7.59
C LEU A 207 -27.69 -1.44 -8.27
N ARG A 208 -28.41 -2.02 -9.25
CA ARG A 208 -29.31 -1.32 -10.19
C ARG A 208 -30.37 -0.46 -9.51
N ASP A 209 -31.02 -0.99 -8.50
CA ASP A 209 -32.15 -0.33 -7.83
C ASP A 209 -31.74 0.27 -6.46
N LYS A 210 -30.45 0.43 -6.22
CA LYS A 210 -29.94 1.02 -5.01
C LYS A 210 -29.68 2.52 -5.22
N ASN A 211 -29.85 3.28 -4.17
CA ASN A 211 -29.59 4.73 -4.19
C ASN A 211 -28.09 5.03 -4.12
N THR A 212 -27.30 4.29 -4.89
CA THR A 212 -25.82 4.39 -4.95
C THR A 212 -25.37 4.57 -6.39
N PHE A 213 -24.17 5.10 -6.59
CA PHE A 213 -23.56 5.25 -7.91
C PHE A 213 -22.06 4.96 -7.89
N CYS A 214 -21.54 4.53 -9.04
CA CYS A 214 -20.11 4.27 -9.20
C CYS A 214 -19.36 5.60 -9.40
N ASP A 215 -18.41 5.87 -8.52
CA ASP A 215 -17.57 7.07 -8.56
C ASP A 215 -16.22 6.80 -9.22
N THR A 216 -15.64 5.64 -8.93
CA THR A 216 -14.38 5.23 -9.56
C THR A 216 -14.42 3.76 -10.00
N VAL A 217 -13.76 3.47 -11.11
CA VAL A 217 -13.45 2.10 -11.57
C VAL A 217 -11.94 1.93 -11.60
N TYR A 218 -11.46 0.82 -11.04
CA TYR A 218 -10.05 0.47 -11.04
C TYR A 218 -9.85 -0.99 -11.50
N ILE A 219 -9.25 -1.18 -12.67
CA ILE A 219 -8.87 -2.50 -13.19
C ILE A 219 -7.39 -2.71 -12.92
N GLY A 220 -7.08 -3.65 -12.02
CA GLY A 220 -5.71 -3.90 -11.57
C GLY A 220 -5.46 -5.36 -11.18
N GLY A 221 -4.51 -5.57 -10.28
CA GLY A 221 -4.18 -6.89 -9.72
C GLY A 221 -2.80 -7.41 -10.13
N GLY A 222 -2.75 -8.32 -11.08
CA GLY A 222 -1.49 -8.79 -11.68
C GLY A 222 -0.97 -7.81 -12.73
N THR A 223 -1.38 -8.02 -13.98
CA THR A 223 -1.09 -7.13 -15.10
C THR A 223 -2.25 -7.23 -16.09
N PRO A 224 -3.21 -6.32 -16.08
CA PRO A 224 -4.39 -6.37 -16.96
C PRO A 224 -4.05 -6.51 -18.44
N THR A 225 -2.98 -5.87 -18.91
CA THR A 225 -2.50 -6.01 -20.29
C THR A 225 -1.84 -7.36 -20.61
N SER A 226 -1.84 -8.31 -19.66
CA SER A 226 -1.56 -9.73 -19.97
C SER A 226 -2.69 -10.39 -20.76
N LEU A 227 -3.88 -9.80 -20.74
CA LEU A 227 -5.02 -10.17 -21.59
C LEU A 227 -4.85 -9.63 -23.02
N SER A 228 -5.57 -10.20 -23.97
CA SER A 228 -5.68 -9.63 -25.34
C SER A 228 -6.54 -8.36 -25.34
N ALA A 229 -6.45 -7.56 -26.40
CA ALA A 229 -7.28 -6.37 -26.57
C ALA A 229 -8.78 -6.71 -26.53
N GLN A 230 -9.20 -7.82 -27.16
CA GLN A 230 -10.57 -8.30 -27.18
C GLN A 230 -11.07 -8.69 -25.78
N GLU A 231 -10.22 -9.34 -24.97
CA GLU A 231 -10.58 -9.72 -23.60
C GLU A 231 -10.70 -8.50 -22.68
N ILE A 232 -9.81 -7.52 -22.82
CA ILE A 232 -9.88 -6.23 -22.11
C ILE A 232 -11.18 -5.51 -22.50
N GLU A 233 -11.44 -5.36 -23.80
CA GLU A 233 -12.67 -4.76 -24.31
C GLU A 233 -13.93 -5.45 -23.76
N LYS A 234 -13.98 -6.78 -23.79
CA LYS A 234 -15.09 -7.57 -23.27
C LYS A 234 -15.38 -7.26 -21.78
N ILE A 235 -14.36 -7.18 -20.96
CA ILE A 235 -14.51 -6.83 -19.52
C ILE A 235 -15.02 -5.41 -19.38
N MET A 236 -14.43 -4.45 -20.09
CA MET A 236 -14.83 -3.03 -19.99
C MET A 236 -16.25 -2.79 -20.53
N GLN A 237 -16.66 -3.48 -21.59
CA GLN A 237 -18.04 -3.47 -22.08
C GLN A 237 -19.02 -4.12 -21.08
N ALA A 238 -18.62 -5.20 -20.39
CA ALA A 238 -19.44 -5.79 -19.33
C ALA A 238 -19.64 -4.79 -18.16
N ILE A 239 -18.62 -4.02 -17.82
CA ILE A 239 -18.75 -2.93 -16.82
C ILE A 239 -19.72 -1.87 -17.33
N ALA A 240 -19.53 -1.34 -18.54
CA ALA A 240 -20.36 -0.27 -19.09
C ALA A 240 -21.84 -0.68 -19.26
N LYS A 241 -22.10 -1.98 -19.53
CA LYS A 241 -23.47 -2.52 -19.67
C LYS A 241 -24.20 -2.67 -18.33
N ASN A 242 -23.47 -3.04 -17.26
CA ASN A 242 -24.08 -3.52 -16.02
C ASN A 242 -23.91 -2.54 -14.84
N ILE A 243 -22.98 -1.62 -14.91
CA ILE A 243 -22.67 -0.64 -13.87
C ILE A 243 -23.00 0.77 -14.42
N ASP A 244 -23.73 1.56 -13.66
CA ASP A 244 -23.95 2.96 -14.04
C ASP A 244 -22.68 3.76 -13.81
N ILE A 245 -21.95 4.01 -14.89
CA ILE A 245 -20.73 4.80 -14.92
C ILE A 245 -20.96 6.25 -15.38
N SER A 246 -22.22 6.72 -15.46
CA SER A 246 -22.56 8.07 -15.94
C SER A 246 -22.01 9.19 -15.06
N LYS A 247 -21.77 8.90 -13.78
CA LYS A 247 -21.21 9.84 -12.79
C LYS A 247 -19.75 9.56 -12.44
N ILE A 248 -19.08 8.67 -13.19
CA ILE A 248 -17.72 8.27 -12.89
C ILE A 248 -16.74 9.45 -13.00
N ARG A 249 -15.92 9.65 -11.97
CA ARG A 249 -14.87 10.68 -11.97
C ARG A 249 -13.50 10.12 -12.34
N GLU A 250 -13.25 8.85 -12.10
CA GLU A 250 -11.99 8.19 -12.42
C GLU A 250 -12.21 6.77 -12.96
N TYR A 251 -11.63 6.45 -14.11
CA TYR A 251 -11.56 5.10 -14.64
C TYR A 251 -10.10 4.75 -14.90
N THR A 252 -9.50 4.00 -13.97
CA THR A 252 -8.09 3.60 -14.03
C THR A 252 -7.94 2.17 -14.56
N VAL A 253 -6.99 1.97 -15.47
CA VAL A 253 -6.53 0.65 -15.91
C VAL A 253 -5.03 0.56 -15.73
N GLU A 254 -4.56 -0.45 -14.96
CA GLU A 254 -3.14 -0.75 -14.87
C GLU A 254 -2.66 -1.38 -16.19
N ALA A 255 -2.07 -0.58 -17.10
CA ALA A 255 -1.39 -1.13 -18.26
C ALA A 255 -0.12 -1.90 -17.83
N GLY A 256 0.45 -1.50 -16.69
CA GLY A 256 1.44 -2.26 -15.94
C GLY A 256 2.79 -2.36 -16.65
N ARG A 257 3.13 -3.53 -17.15
CA ARG A 257 4.47 -3.86 -17.66
C ARG A 257 4.64 -3.51 -19.13
N ALA A 258 5.75 -2.85 -19.49
CA ALA A 258 6.05 -2.45 -20.85
C ALA A 258 6.12 -3.63 -21.84
N ASP A 259 6.47 -4.85 -21.39
CA ASP A 259 6.50 -6.05 -22.24
C ASP A 259 5.10 -6.63 -22.56
N THR A 260 4.02 -6.03 -22.03
CA THR A 260 2.62 -6.44 -22.29
C THR A 260 1.80 -5.35 -22.97
N ILE A 261 2.31 -4.12 -23.01
CA ILE A 261 1.63 -2.97 -23.61
C ILE A 261 1.80 -3.03 -25.14
N THR A 262 0.66 -3.00 -25.85
CA THR A 262 0.60 -2.90 -27.31
C THR A 262 -0.41 -1.83 -27.70
N GLU A 263 -0.30 -1.33 -28.94
CA GLU A 263 -1.16 -0.26 -29.44
C GLU A 263 -2.63 -0.62 -29.42
N ASP A 264 -2.99 -1.82 -29.88
CA ASP A 264 -4.36 -2.34 -29.89
C ASP A 264 -4.98 -2.42 -28.50
N LYS A 265 -4.20 -2.81 -27.49
CA LYS A 265 -4.67 -2.84 -26.09
C LYS A 265 -4.89 -1.44 -25.53
N LEU A 266 -3.99 -0.51 -25.79
CA LEU A 266 -4.16 0.88 -25.37
C LEU A 266 -5.36 1.53 -26.08
N ILE A 267 -5.60 1.23 -27.35
CA ILE A 267 -6.79 1.67 -28.08
C ILE A 267 -8.05 1.12 -27.41
N ALA A 268 -8.09 -0.20 -27.14
CA ALA A 268 -9.21 -0.83 -26.47
C ALA A 268 -9.50 -0.20 -25.08
N ILE A 269 -8.47 0.08 -24.30
CA ILE A 269 -8.58 0.74 -22.99
C ILE A 269 -9.14 2.16 -23.14
N ARG A 270 -8.60 2.95 -24.07
CA ARG A 270 -9.04 4.33 -24.31
C ARG A 270 -10.49 4.39 -24.80
N ASP A 271 -10.81 3.59 -25.82
CA ASP A 271 -12.12 3.65 -26.49
C ASP A 271 -13.26 3.14 -25.60
N ASN A 272 -12.95 2.36 -24.56
CA ASN A 272 -13.89 1.96 -23.53
C ASN A 272 -13.88 2.89 -22.30
N GLY A 273 -13.34 4.09 -22.38
CA GLY A 273 -13.58 5.18 -21.43
C GLY A 273 -12.58 5.29 -20.28
N ALA A 274 -11.44 4.59 -20.32
CA ALA A 274 -10.42 4.79 -19.29
C ALA A 274 -9.87 6.23 -19.31
N THR A 275 -9.91 6.88 -18.17
CA THR A 275 -9.41 8.27 -17.99
C THR A 275 -7.98 8.30 -17.49
N ARG A 276 -7.50 7.20 -16.89
CA ARG A 276 -6.17 7.07 -16.29
C ARG A 276 -5.60 5.69 -16.56
N ILE A 277 -4.32 5.63 -16.88
CA ILE A 277 -3.56 4.37 -16.96
C ILE A 277 -2.31 4.41 -16.10
N SER A 278 -1.73 3.25 -15.84
CA SER A 278 -0.38 3.20 -15.26
C SER A 278 0.59 2.43 -16.16
N VAL A 279 1.80 2.97 -16.31
CA VAL A 279 2.95 2.32 -16.96
C VAL A 279 4.02 2.13 -15.90
N ASN A 280 4.27 0.88 -15.45
CA ASN A 280 5.01 0.61 -14.22
C ASN A 280 6.42 0.08 -14.48
N PRO A 281 7.46 0.96 -14.57
CA PRO A 281 8.84 0.55 -14.76
C PRO A 281 9.40 -0.22 -13.55
N GLN A 282 9.10 0.23 -12.36
CA GLN A 282 9.69 -0.12 -11.06
C GLN A 282 11.12 0.40 -10.86
N THR A 283 11.92 0.43 -11.89
CA THR A 283 13.24 1.07 -12.01
C THR A 283 13.53 1.34 -13.48
N MET A 284 14.39 2.30 -13.76
CA MET A 284 14.89 2.59 -15.11
C MET A 284 16.32 2.07 -15.35
N ILE A 285 16.78 1.16 -14.50
CA ILE A 285 18.11 0.53 -14.56
C ILE A 285 17.97 -0.90 -15.09
N ASP A 286 18.41 -1.16 -16.31
CA ASP A 286 18.21 -2.44 -17.00
C ASP A 286 18.82 -3.64 -16.27
N SER A 287 19.96 -3.47 -15.60
CA SER A 287 20.57 -4.53 -14.78
C SER A 287 19.67 -4.94 -13.61
N VAL A 288 19.03 -3.97 -12.95
CA VAL A 288 18.10 -4.19 -11.85
C VAL A 288 16.81 -4.85 -12.35
N LEU A 289 16.24 -4.38 -13.47
CA LEU A 289 15.09 -5.03 -14.11
C LEU A 289 15.34 -6.50 -14.38
N LYS A 290 16.51 -6.84 -14.91
CA LYS A 290 16.92 -8.22 -15.16
C LYS A 290 17.04 -9.01 -13.85
N ALA A 291 17.66 -8.44 -12.83
CA ALA A 291 17.84 -9.09 -11.53
C ALA A 291 16.52 -9.45 -10.84
N VAL A 292 15.49 -8.62 -11.00
CA VAL A 292 14.16 -8.87 -10.42
C VAL A 292 13.21 -9.68 -11.34
N GLY A 293 13.71 -10.19 -12.48
CA GLY A 293 12.95 -11.06 -13.39
C GLY A 293 11.97 -10.32 -14.30
N ARG A 294 12.20 -9.02 -14.55
CA ARG A 294 11.48 -8.25 -15.57
C ARG A 294 12.17 -8.39 -16.92
N LYS A 295 11.38 -8.62 -17.97
CA LYS A 295 11.92 -8.91 -19.31
C LYS A 295 11.98 -7.68 -20.23
N HIS A 296 11.47 -6.53 -19.79
CA HIS A 296 11.53 -5.29 -20.53
C HIS A 296 12.75 -4.44 -20.13
N THR A 297 13.08 -3.47 -20.95
CA THR A 297 14.12 -2.47 -20.72
C THR A 297 13.52 -1.10 -20.41
N ALA A 298 14.33 -0.19 -19.87
CA ALA A 298 13.97 1.20 -19.66
C ALA A 298 13.57 1.90 -20.98
N ALA A 299 14.28 1.63 -22.08
CA ALA A 299 13.92 2.15 -23.40
C ALA A 299 12.55 1.68 -23.90
N GLN A 300 12.12 0.46 -23.54
CA GLN A 300 10.76 -0.01 -23.85
C GLN A 300 9.71 0.72 -23.01
N VAL A 301 10.00 1.05 -21.75
CA VAL A 301 9.11 1.86 -20.90
C VAL A 301 8.90 3.24 -21.53
N GLU A 302 9.97 3.92 -21.95
CA GLU A 302 9.91 5.22 -22.61
C GLU A 302 9.07 5.17 -23.90
N LYS A 303 9.24 4.12 -24.71
CA LYS A 303 8.44 3.89 -25.92
C LYS A 303 6.96 3.67 -25.60
N CYS A 304 6.64 2.87 -24.59
CA CYS A 304 5.26 2.64 -24.18
C CYS A 304 4.61 3.92 -23.64
N PHE A 305 5.34 4.73 -22.89
CA PHE A 305 4.88 6.03 -22.43
C PHE A 305 4.59 6.97 -23.61
N ALA A 306 5.52 7.10 -24.56
CA ALA A 306 5.34 7.91 -25.75
C ALA A 306 4.15 7.43 -26.62
N LEU A 307 3.98 6.11 -26.76
CA LEU A 307 2.83 5.52 -27.45
C LEU A 307 1.51 5.89 -26.73
N ALA A 308 1.45 5.75 -25.41
CA ALA A 308 0.26 6.13 -24.66
C ALA A 308 -0.08 7.62 -24.84
N ARG A 309 0.93 8.50 -24.82
CA ARG A 309 0.75 9.94 -25.10
C ARG A 309 0.23 10.19 -26.52
N SER A 310 0.80 9.53 -27.54
CA SER A 310 0.36 9.69 -28.95
C SER A 310 -1.08 9.23 -29.16
N LEU A 311 -1.55 8.27 -28.36
CA LEU A 311 -2.94 7.79 -28.36
C LEU A 311 -3.89 8.68 -27.53
N GLY A 312 -3.39 9.77 -26.92
CA GLY A 312 -4.21 10.78 -26.26
C GLY A 312 -4.42 10.59 -24.76
N PHE A 313 -3.73 9.65 -24.11
CA PHE A 313 -3.78 9.54 -22.64
C PHE A 313 -3.15 10.76 -21.97
N LYS A 314 -3.93 11.46 -21.14
CA LYS A 314 -3.53 12.69 -20.43
C LYS A 314 -3.29 12.46 -18.94
N ASN A 315 -3.55 11.27 -18.42
CA ASN A 315 -3.32 10.92 -17.03
C ASN A 315 -2.61 9.57 -16.97
N ILE A 316 -1.29 9.62 -16.86
CA ILE A 316 -0.42 8.44 -16.80
C ILE A 316 0.30 8.44 -15.45
N ASN A 317 0.16 7.34 -14.72
CA ASN A 317 0.93 7.07 -13.51
C ASN A 317 2.12 6.17 -13.83
N MET A 318 3.23 6.38 -13.12
CA MET A 318 4.41 5.51 -13.21
C MET A 318 4.84 5.06 -11.81
N ASP A 319 4.91 3.72 -11.60
CA ASP A 319 5.34 3.18 -10.31
C ASP A 319 6.83 2.88 -10.30
N THR A 320 7.50 3.21 -9.19
CA THR A 320 8.88 2.82 -8.89
C THR A 320 8.98 2.21 -7.50
N ILE A 321 10.05 1.43 -7.25
CA ILE A 321 10.29 0.76 -5.98
C ILE A 321 11.68 1.11 -5.47
N ALA A 322 11.74 1.75 -4.30
CA ALA A 322 12.99 1.94 -3.56
C ALA A 322 13.43 0.63 -2.90
N GLY A 323 14.72 0.32 -2.99
CA GLY A 323 15.32 -0.84 -2.36
C GLY A 323 15.17 -2.14 -3.15
N LEU A 324 15.02 -2.08 -4.47
CA LEU A 324 15.11 -3.29 -5.30
C LEU A 324 16.50 -3.95 -5.17
N PRO A 325 16.57 -5.30 -5.23
CA PRO A 325 17.85 -6.00 -5.18
C PRO A 325 18.80 -5.51 -6.27
N THR A 326 20.06 -5.33 -5.90
CA THR A 326 21.13 -4.81 -6.78
C THR A 326 20.98 -3.35 -7.22
N ASP A 327 19.91 -2.66 -6.82
CA ASP A 327 19.80 -1.22 -7.03
C ASP A 327 20.68 -0.44 -6.03
N THR A 328 21.05 0.77 -6.39
CA THR A 328 21.84 1.68 -5.59
C THR A 328 21.08 2.98 -5.38
N THR A 329 21.52 3.80 -4.42
CA THR A 329 20.95 5.14 -4.23
C THR A 329 21.07 5.98 -5.51
N GLU A 330 22.19 5.87 -6.23
CA GLU A 330 22.43 6.56 -7.50
C GLU A 330 21.53 6.04 -8.62
N GLY A 331 21.34 4.70 -8.72
CA GLY A 331 20.43 4.07 -9.68
C GLY A 331 18.97 4.47 -9.45
N PHE A 332 18.57 4.55 -8.18
CA PHE A 332 17.24 5.02 -7.83
C PHE A 332 17.05 6.52 -8.17
N LYS A 333 18.04 7.38 -7.89
CA LYS A 333 18.05 8.80 -8.29
C LYS A 333 17.91 8.94 -9.80
N GLU A 334 18.73 8.21 -10.58
CA GLU A 334 18.62 8.17 -12.05
C GLU A 334 17.20 7.76 -12.49
N THR A 335 16.61 6.77 -11.80
CA THR A 335 15.23 6.36 -12.07
C THR A 335 14.25 7.52 -11.88
N ILE A 336 14.29 8.23 -10.75
CA ILE A 336 13.43 9.38 -10.48
C ILE A 336 13.63 10.49 -11.53
N ASP A 337 14.88 10.80 -11.89
CA ASP A 337 15.21 11.81 -12.88
C ASP A 337 14.65 11.46 -14.28
N ARG A 338 14.78 10.21 -14.71
CA ARG A 338 14.22 9.73 -15.97
C ARG A 338 12.70 9.73 -15.98
N LEU A 339 12.06 9.33 -14.87
CA LEU A 339 10.61 9.38 -14.75
C LEU A 339 10.09 10.82 -14.81
N THR A 340 10.73 11.74 -14.10
CA THR A 340 10.32 13.16 -14.14
C THR A 340 10.60 13.82 -15.48
N ALA A 341 11.62 13.38 -16.23
CA ALA A 341 11.88 13.84 -17.59
C ALA A 341 10.80 13.40 -18.61
N LEU A 342 10.12 12.26 -18.36
CA LEU A 342 8.95 11.84 -19.14
C LEU A 342 7.70 12.67 -18.82
N ASP A 343 7.72 13.37 -17.71
CA ASP A 343 6.67 14.27 -17.24
C ASP A 343 5.27 13.62 -17.09
N PRO A 344 5.14 12.46 -16.40
CA PRO A 344 3.84 11.87 -16.11
C PRO A 344 3.00 12.75 -15.18
N GLU A 345 1.71 12.50 -15.08
CA GLU A 345 0.83 13.23 -14.15
C GLU A 345 0.97 12.73 -12.72
N SER A 346 1.37 11.48 -12.54
CA SER A 346 1.61 10.93 -11.20
C SER A 346 2.76 9.91 -11.20
N ILE A 347 3.44 9.84 -10.06
CA ILE A 347 4.52 8.88 -9.79
C ILE A 347 4.23 8.25 -8.43
N THR A 348 4.24 6.92 -8.37
CA THR A 348 4.13 6.20 -7.10
C THR A 348 5.50 5.65 -6.70
N VAL A 349 5.93 5.97 -5.50
CA VAL A 349 7.16 5.45 -4.91
C VAL A 349 6.78 4.41 -3.85
N HIS A 350 7.07 3.16 -4.14
CA HIS A 350 6.94 2.06 -3.21
C HIS A 350 8.25 1.80 -2.50
N THR A 351 8.17 1.34 -1.26
CA THR A 351 9.30 0.73 -0.56
C THR A 351 9.18 -0.79 -0.65
N LEU A 352 10.23 -1.47 -1.06
CA LEU A 352 10.24 -2.93 -1.14
C LEU A 352 9.87 -3.54 0.21
N THR A 353 8.93 -4.46 0.20
CA THR A 353 8.46 -5.15 1.41
C THR A 353 8.93 -6.60 1.41
N VAL A 354 9.55 -7.01 2.51
CA VAL A 354 9.99 -8.39 2.73
C VAL A 354 8.77 -9.25 3.11
N LYS A 355 8.14 -9.87 2.12
CA LYS A 355 7.01 -10.78 2.36
C LYS A 355 7.41 -12.23 2.18
N ARG A 356 6.94 -13.12 3.05
CA ARG A 356 7.19 -14.57 2.99
C ARG A 356 6.76 -15.21 1.66
N SER A 357 5.81 -14.62 0.96
CA SER A 357 5.31 -15.09 -0.34
C SER A 357 6.20 -14.68 -1.52
N ALA A 358 7.13 -13.72 -1.36
CA ALA A 358 8.04 -13.31 -2.40
C ALA A 358 9.20 -14.30 -2.53
N ASP A 359 9.51 -14.71 -3.77
CA ASP A 359 10.54 -15.72 -4.03
C ASP A 359 11.96 -15.23 -3.69
N LEU A 360 12.18 -13.92 -3.78
CA LEU A 360 13.43 -13.24 -3.47
C LEU A 360 14.00 -13.60 -2.09
N PHE A 361 13.13 -13.69 -1.09
CA PHE A 361 13.54 -13.90 0.31
C PHE A 361 13.39 -15.36 0.79
N LYS A 362 13.00 -16.26 -0.11
CA LYS A 362 12.93 -17.70 0.22
C LYS A 362 14.29 -18.38 0.13
N SER A 363 15.20 -17.81 -0.63
CA SER A 363 16.48 -18.46 -1.01
C SER A 363 17.68 -18.05 -0.17
N SER A 364 17.60 -16.98 0.64
CA SER A 364 18.72 -16.50 1.44
C SER A 364 18.27 -15.62 2.62
N ASP A 365 18.56 -16.10 3.83
CA ASP A 365 18.40 -15.30 5.05
C ASP A 365 19.36 -14.09 5.07
N ASP A 366 20.52 -14.18 4.42
CA ASP A 366 21.50 -13.10 4.36
C ASP A 366 21.01 -11.93 3.50
N LEU A 367 20.34 -12.20 2.36
CA LEU A 367 19.72 -11.15 1.57
C LEU A 367 18.63 -10.42 2.35
N ARG A 368 17.84 -11.16 3.13
CA ARG A 368 16.82 -10.56 3.99
C ARG A 368 17.44 -9.71 5.10
N LYS A 369 18.53 -10.17 5.71
CA LYS A 369 19.28 -9.44 6.75
C LYS A 369 19.82 -8.14 6.18
N ASN A 370 20.60 -8.21 5.11
CA ASN A 370 21.21 -7.04 4.49
C ASN A 370 20.16 -6.00 4.09
N TYR A 371 19.05 -6.44 3.51
CA TYR A 371 17.94 -5.55 3.14
C TYR A 371 17.32 -4.82 4.35
N LEU A 372 17.01 -5.54 5.43
CA LEU A 372 16.33 -4.96 6.59
C LEU A 372 17.21 -4.01 7.41
N THR A 373 18.52 -4.04 7.21
CA THR A 373 19.50 -3.16 7.87
C THR A 373 20.05 -2.05 6.96
N ASP A 374 19.58 -1.98 5.71
CA ASP A 374 20.06 -1.02 4.71
C ASP A 374 19.43 0.36 4.88
N ASN A 375 20.21 1.29 5.41
CA ASN A 375 19.79 2.67 5.60
C ASN A 375 19.66 3.47 4.28
N SER A 376 20.28 3.00 3.18
CA SER A 376 20.22 3.68 1.87
C SER A 376 18.79 3.80 1.34
N ILE A 377 17.92 2.86 1.72
CA ILE A 377 16.50 2.88 1.31
C ILE A 377 15.76 4.08 1.90
N SER A 378 16.09 4.46 3.15
CA SER A 378 15.54 5.70 3.73
C SER A 378 16.00 6.93 2.95
N GLU A 379 17.25 6.96 2.50
CA GLU A 379 17.79 8.06 1.68
C GLU A 379 17.10 8.11 0.31
N MET A 380 16.82 6.96 -0.32
CA MET A 380 16.08 6.91 -1.59
C MET A 380 14.67 7.52 -1.46
N VAL A 381 13.94 7.16 -0.39
CA VAL A 381 12.57 7.65 -0.16
C VAL A 381 12.56 9.14 0.16
N ASP A 382 13.52 9.62 0.97
CA ASP A 382 13.65 11.03 1.32
C ASP A 382 14.06 11.86 0.08
N PHE A 383 14.96 11.34 -0.76
CA PHE A 383 15.31 11.96 -2.04
C PHE A 383 14.10 12.08 -2.95
N ALA A 384 13.31 11.00 -3.10
CA ALA A 384 12.11 11.03 -3.92
C ALA A 384 11.11 12.09 -3.44
N PHE A 385 10.91 12.23 -2.12
CA PHE A 385 10.05 13.27 -1.56
C PHE A 385 10.55 14.67 -1.92
N ALA A 386 11.83 14.96 -1.70
CA ALA A 386 12.42 16.26 -1.99
C ALA A 386 12.37 16.60 -3.48
N GLU A 387 12.80 15.67 -4.34
CA GLU A 387 12.88 15.87 -5.78
C GLU A 387 11.49 16.03 -6.43
N LEU A 388 10.55 15.13 -6.12
CA LEU A 388 9.22 15.19 -6.69
C LEU A 388 8.45 16.43 -6.23
N THR A 389 8.55 16.80 -4.95
CA THR A 389 7.91 18.04 -4.47
C THR A 389 8.56 19.28 -5.05
N GLY A 390 9.88 19.29 -5.26
CA GLY A 390 10.61 20.36 -5.95
C GLY A 390 10.17 20.54 -7.41
N LYS A 391 9.72 19.46 -8.06
CA LYS A 391 9.19 19.45 -9.43
C LYS A 391 7.66 19.64 -9.53
N GLY A 392 7.01 19.99 -8.42
CA GLY A 392 5.58 20.33 -8.39
C GLY A 392 4.62 19.14 -8.23
N TYR A 393 5.11 17.94 -7.94
CA TYR A 393 4.28 16.83 -7.54
C TYR A 393 3.96 16.90 -6.05
N ASN A 394 2.71 16.70 -5.68
CA ASN A 394 2.28 16.68 -4.28
C ASN A 394 1.98 15.25 -3.84
N PRO A 395 2.40 14.84 -2.62
CA PRO A 395 1.98 13.57 -2.07
C PRO A 395 0.46 13.62 -1.83
N TYR A 396 -0.29 12.60 -2.29
CA TYR A 396 -1.74 12.59 -2.20
C TYR A 396 -2.32 11.36 -1.51
N TYR A 397 -1.54 10.31 -1.33
CA TYR A 397 -1.81 9.22 -0.41
C TYR A 397 -0.51 8.65 0.16
N LEU A 398 -0.60 8.10 1.35
CA LEU A 398 0.53 7.52 2.05
C LEU A 398 0.07 6.34 2.90
N TYR A 399 0.80 5.24 2.81
CA TYR A 399 0.64 4.14 3.77
C TYR A 399 1.99 3.51 4.10
N ARG A 400 2.08 2.95 5.30
CA ARG A 400 3.27 2.23 5.77
C ARG A 400 2.98 0.72 5.78
N GLN A 401 4.01 -0.07 5.56
CA GLN A 401 3.89 -1.53 5.64
C GLN A 401 4.82 -2.08 6.73
N LYS A 402 4.36 -3.11 7.43
CA LYS A 402 5.23 -3.90 8.30
C LYS A 402 6.21 -4.69 7.43
N ASN A 403 7.43 -4.94 7.96
CA ASN A 403 8.51 -5.67 7.27
C ASN A 403 9.11 -4.92 6.05
N THR A 404 9.07 -3.60 6.05
CA THR A 404 9.98 -2.73 5.29
C THR A 404 11.09 -2.25 6.20
N VAL A 405 12.20 -1.78 5.64
CA VAL A 405 13.25 -1.10 6.42
C VAL A 405 12.63 0.07 7.18
N GLY A 406 12.86 0.14 8.50
CA GLY A 406 12.33 1.23 9.33
C GLY A 406 10.81 1.44 9.26
N ASN A 407 10.04 0.45 8.78
CA ASN A 407 8.62 0.60 8.45
C ASN A 407 8.35 1.83 7.57
N LEU A 408 9.18 2.01 6.53
CA LEU A 408 9.08 3.11 5.59
C LEU A 408 7.75 3.08 4.81
N GLU A 409 7.44 4.19 4.23
CA GLU A 409 6.19 4.48 3.56
C GLU A 409 6.19 4.14 2.07
N ASN A 410 4.98 4.00 1.53
CA ASN A 410 4.66 4.03 0.11
C ASN A 410 3.84 5.29 -0.13
N VAL A 411 4.19 6.05 -1.16
CA VAL A 411 3.61 7.38 -1.41
C VAL A 411 3.25 7.54 -2.86
N GLY A 412 2.02 7.99 -3.12
CA GLY A 412 1.63 8.48 -4.44
C GLY A 412 1.84 9.98 -4.51
N TYR A 413 2.53 10.43 -5.54
CA TYR A 413 2.76 11.83 -5.87
C TYR A 413 2.04 12.18 -7.16
N ALA A 414 1.37 13.32 -7.21
CA ALA A 414 0.65 13.77 -8.40
C ALA A 414 0.80 15.27 -8.62
N LYS A 415 0.70 15.70 -9.88
CA LYS A 415 0.43 17.08 -10.22
C LYS A 415 -0.99 17.42 -9.77
N LYS A 416 -1.23 18.68 -9.41
CA LYS A 416 -2.54 19.14 -8.94
C LYS A 416 -3.65 18.80 -9.94
N GLY A 417 -4.70 18.13 -9.47
CA GLY A 417 -5.86 17.70 -10.26
C GLY A 417 -5.71 16.34 -10.94
N TYR A 418 -4.59 15.62 -10.68
CA TYR A 418 -4.34 14.27 -11.19
C TYR A 418 -4.18 13.23 -10.07
N GLU A 419 -4.57 13.58 -8.86
CA GLU A 419 -4.60 12.67 -7.72
C GLU A 419 -5.60 11.53 -8.00
N SER A 420 -5.20 10.28 -7.79
CA SER A 420 -6.12 9.15 -7.96
C SER A 420 -7.10 9.08 -6.79
N LEU A 421 -8.38 9.28 -7.10
CA LEU A 421 -9.48 9.22 -6.13
C LEU A 421 -9.57 7.83 -5.50
N TYR A 422 -9.51 6.77 -6.33
CA TYR A 422 -9.53 5.39 -5.85
C TYR A 422 -8.45 5.13 -4.81
N ASN A 423 -7.20 5.59 -5.06
CA ASN A 423 -6.10 5.39 -4.14
C ASN A 423 -6.30 6.14 -2.81
N ILE A 424 -6.84 7.36 -2.85
CA ILE A 424 -7.18 8.11 -1.64
C ILE A 424 -8.25 7.35 -0.84
N TYR A 425 -9.34 6.95 -1.48
CA TYR A 425 -10.47 6.31 -0.81
C TYR A 425 -10.13 4.97 -0.18
N ILE A 426 -9.34 4.12 -0.86
CA ILE A 426 -8.95 2.84 -0.29
C ILE A 426 -7.97 3.01 0.89
N MET A 427 -7.06 4.01 0.82
CA MET A 427 -6.07 4.25 1.88
C MET A 427 -6.71 4.90 3.11
N GLU A 428 -7.60 5.85 2.92
CA GLU A 428 -8.30 6.51 4.02
C GLU A 428 -9.49 5.71 4.57
N GLU A 429 -9.88 4.62 3.88
CA GLU A 429 -11.10 3.86 4.19
C GLU A 429 -12.33 4.76 4.22
N ALA A 430 -12.44 5.62 3.21
CA ALA A 430 -13.47 6.64 3.14
C ALA A 430 -14.69 6.20 2.33
N GLN A 431 -14.55 5.21 1.43
CA GLN A 431 -15.59 4.80 0.50
C GLN A 431 -15.74 3.28 0.46
N ASN A 432 -16.96 2.81 0.22
CA ASN A 432 -17.23 1.41 -0.06
C ASN A 432 -16.52 0.97 -1.34
N ILE A 433 -15.89 -0.21 -1.32
CA ILE A 433 -15.22 -0.79 -2.48
C ILE A 433 -15.90 -2.12 -2.78
N ILE A 434 -16.47 -2.23 -3.96
CA ILE A 434 -17.07 -3.46 -4.48
C ILE A 434 -16.04 -4.08 -5.43
N ALA A 435 -15.67 -5.33 -5.17
CA ALA A 435 -14.62 -5.99 -5.92
C ALA A 435 -15.16 -7.19 -6.69
N CYS A 436 -14.75 -7.31 -7.96
CA CYS A 436 -14.97 -8.46 -8.83
C CYS A 436 -13.62 -9.06 -9.23
N GLY A 437 -13.59 -10.38 -9.44
CA GLY A 437 -12.41 -11.11 -9.89
C GLY A 437 -11.58 -11.73 -8.77
N ALA A 438 -10.71 -12.66 -9.16
CA ALA A 438 -9.89 -13.44 -8.24
C ALA A 438 -8.93 -12.55 -7.44
N GLY A 439 -8.91 -12.75 -6.14
CA GLY A 439 -8.12 -11.95 -5.20
C GLY A 439 -8.72 -10.57 -4.87
N GLY A 440 -9.88 -10.22 -5.45
CA GLY A 440 -10.64 -9.03 -5.08
C GLY A 440 -11.10 -9.08 -3.62
N SER A 441 -11.21 -7.91 -3.01
CA SER A 441 -11.70 -7.74 -1.65
C SER A 441 -12.75 -6.65 -1.61
N THR A 442 -14.01 -7.03 -1.50
CA THR A 442 -15.10 -6.10 -1.22
C THR A 442 -14.96 -5.58 0.20
N LYS A 443 -14.99 -4.26 0.37
CA LYS A 443 -14.89 -3.57 1.65
C LYS A 443 -16.12 -2.69 1.83
N LEU A 444 -16.89 -2.98 2.85
CA LEU A 444 -18.10 -2.23 3.22
C LEU A 444 -17.85 -1.48 4.52
N ILE A 445 -18.15 -0.20 4.54
CA ILE A 445 -17.88 0.72 5.64
C ILE A 445 -19.23 1.20 6.18
N ASP A 446 -19.54 0.81 7.39
CA ASP A 446 -20.64 1.40 8.14
C ASP A 446 -20.15 2.72 8.77
N HIS A 447 -20.50 3.82 8.16
CA HIS A 447 -20.09 5.16 8.61
C HIS A 447 -20.68 5.55 9.97
N SER A 448 -21.75 4.90 10.43
CA SER A 448 -22.36 5.19 11.72
C SER A 448 -21.57 4.59 12.89
N THR A 449 -20.96 3.42 12.68
CA THR A 449 -20.20 2.69 13.69
C THR A 449 -18.70 2.68 13.45
N GLY A 450 -18.25 3.07 12.26
CA GLY A 450 -16.87 2.92 11.79
C GLY A 450 -16.46 1.47 11.51
N LYS A 451 -17.42 0.52 11.55
CA LYS A 451 -17.15 -0.90 11.32
C LYS A 451 -16.89 -1.18 9.85
N ILE A 452 -15.82 -1.93 9.59
CA ILE A 452 -15.45 -2.36 8.24
C ILE A 452 -15.65 -3.88 8.09
N THR A 453 -16.50 -4.26 7.16
CA THR A 453 -16.71 -5.66 6.76
C THR A 453 -15.98 -5.96 5.45
N ARG A 454 -15.31 -7.11 5.37
CA ARG A 454 -14.55 -7.51 4.17
C ARG A 454 -14.99 -8.88 3.70
N HIS A 455 -15.24 -9.00 2.38
CA HIS A 455 -15.46 -10.25 1.69
C HIS A 455 -14.35 -10.45 0.67
N PHE A 456 -13.77 -11.65 0.65
CA PHE A 456 -12.61 -11.96 -0.18
C PHE A 456 -12.97 -12.98 -1.24
N ASN A 457 -12.67 -12.67 -2.49
CA ASN A 457 -12.71 -13.63 -3.56
C ASN A 457 -11.53 -14.61 -3.48
N TYR A 458 -11.70 -15.85 -3.99
CA TYR A 458 -10.59 -16.80 -4.08
C TYR A 458 -9.42 -16.18 -4.85
N LYS A 459 -8.21 -16.39 -4.34
CA LYS A 459 -7.00 -15.73 -4.88
C LYS A 459 -6.55 -16.30 -6.21
N PHE A 460 -6.77 -17.62 -6.43
CA PHE A 460 -6.32 -18.30 -7.63
C PHE A 460 -7.45 -18.38 -8.67
N PRO A 461 -7.18 -18.12 -9.97
CA PRO A 461 -8.22 -18.07 -10.99
C PRO A 461 -8.96 -19.40 -11.18
N TYR A 462 -8.29 -20.54 -11.00
CA TYR A 462 -8.93 -21.86 -11.06
C TYR A 462 -9.88 -22.11 -9.88
N GLU A 463 -9.57 -21.65 -8.67
CA GLU A 463 -10.48 -21.73 -7.52
C GLU A 463 -11.65 -20.76 -7.67
N TYR A 464 -11.38 -19.56 -8.17
CA TYR A 464 -12.38 -18.55 -8.47
C TYR A 464 -13.45 -19.13 -9.43
N ILE A 465 -13.03 -19.80 -10.51
CA ILE A 465 -13.95 -20.41 -11.48
C ILE A 465 -14.68 -21.63 -10.87
N SER A 466 -13.93 -22.56 -10.25
CA SER A 466 -14.50 -23.84 -9.81
C SER A 466 -15.38 -23.76 -8.57
N ARG A 467 -15.23 -22.70 -7.76
CA ARG A 467 -15.95 -22.48 -6.51
C ARG A 467 -16.76 -21.19 -6.51
N TYR A 468 -17.15 -20.74 -7.70
CA TYR A 468 -17.82 -19.46 -7.90
C TYR A 468 -19.05 -19.27 -7.01
N GLU A 469 -19.97 -20.22 -7.02
CA GLU A 469 -21.23 -20.16 -6.25
C GLU A 469 -20.99 -20.06 -4.73
N LYS A 470 -19.94 -20.73 -4.23
CA LYS A 470 -19.56 -20.63 -2.82
C LYS A 470 -18.95 -19.27 -2.49
N MET A 471 -18.17 -18.73 -3.41
CA MET A 471 -17.52 -17.44 -3.25
C MET A 471 -18.54 -16.30 -3.20
N THR A 472 -19.55 -16.35 -4.07
CA THR A 472 -20.57 -15.31 -4.21
C THR A 472 -21.72 -15.43 -3.20
N ALA A 473 -21.67 -16.41 -2.29
CA ALA A 473 -22.69 -16.63 -1.26
C ALA A 473 -22.91 -15.43 -0.30
N TYR A 474 -21.98 -14.46 -0.27
CA TYR A 474 -22.12 -13.23 0.51
C TYR A 474 -22.98 -12.15 -0.19
N LYS A 475 -23.31 -12.30 -1.47
CA LYS A 475 -24.03 -11.28 -2.26
C LYS A 475 -25.36 -10.83 -1.63
N PRO A 476 -26.17 -11.68 -0.98
CA PRO A 476 -27.33 -11.23 -0.23
C PRO A 476 -26.99 -10.26 0.91
N GLN A 477 -25.85 -10.45 1.59
CA GLN A 477 -25.39 -9.54 2.63
C GLN A 477 -24.93 -8.19 2.06
N LEU A 478 -24.32 -8.20 0.88
CA LEU A 478 -24.00 -6.98 0.13
C LEU A 478 -25.29 -6.21 -0.23
N GLU A 479 -26.29 -6.92 -0.72
CA GLU A 479 -27.58 -6.34 -1.10
C GLU A 479 -28.30 -5.71 0.09
N GLU A 480 -28.34 -6.41 1.24
CA GLU A 480 -28.89 -5.93 2.50
C GLU A 480 -28.17 -4.66 2.96
N PHE A 481 -26.82 -4.68 2.99
CA PHE A 481 -26.00 -3.53 3.37
C PHE A 481 -26.31 -2.29 2.50
N LEU A 482 -26.32 -2.46 1.17
CA LEU A 482 -26.59 -1.36 0.23
C LEU A 482 -28.03 -0.82 0.32
N SER A 483 -28.96 -1.62 0.82
CA SER A 483 -30.35 -1.18 1.00
C SER A 483 -30.53 -0.29 2.24
N GLN A 484 -29.50 -0.22 3.10
CA GLN A 484 -29.49 0.62 4.31
C GLN A 484 -28.76 1.96 4.11
N LEU A 485 -28.11 2.16 2.95
CA LEU A 485 -27.48 3.42 2.54
C LEU A 485 -28.50 4.36 1.88
#